data_6881acd954878f9afa474dbc542ffd4c
#
_entry.id   6881acd954878f9afa474dbc542ffd4c
#
_cell.length_a   1.000
_cell.length_b   1.000
_cell.length_c   1.000
_cell.angle_alpha   90.00
_cell.angle_beta   90.00
_cell.angle_gamma   90.00
#
_symmetry.space_group_name_H-M   'P 1'
#
loop_
_entity.id
_entity.type
_entity.pdbx_description
1 polymer ?
#
loop_
_entity_poly.entity_id
_entity_poly.type
_entity_poly.pdbx_seq_one_letter_code
_entity_poly.pdbx_strand_id
1 'polypeptide(L)'
;MDSNKLYYVVGLAGAGKTTICKQLAECVEGGVAPQTSGRFMDFIKGKGIESPKSLDAISHEEREALINGLHHSFSTDKHNNSYTFLDGHMFVTNSKTGLRVNAMANENNDISDGLIFLNTPCKVIASNIDGDNKSGKRNRGECSIDVLNELAEAEFQGAEDYCLVNSIAFGMLNNIPTAGEFCEVGFDDVYYLNDYYLSTDLKLRKLYKDQFESDLSPSELRKQHYEIGTQLVEPFANKTGVEPSSYQVLSIPRSGNYIANGFCDEFDGRLVMSKEPTEVVHEMNMNEPLVIIDSVIDTGNTVCNIIEALPSSYTQPIHVVCLAINVKALDMIESYKGIVEFHCLGFSNKANRPKGALDMGARLYGAPD
;
A
#
# COMPACT_ATOMS: atom_id res chain seq x y z
N MET A 1 -28.51 1.42 9.36
CA MET A 1 -28.59 0.83 8.01
C MET A 1 -27.21 1.02 7.41
N ASP A 2 -26.47 -0.05 7.21
CA ASP A 2 -25.17 0.05 6.57
C ASP A 2 -25.41 0.57 5.15
N SER A 3 -24.70 1.66 4.82
CA SER A 3 -24.78 2.26 3.49
C SER A 3 -24.22 1.27 2.48
N ASN A 4 -24.89 1.12 1.32
CA ASN A 4 -24.40 0.29 0.21
C ASN A 4 -22.96 0.68 -0.16
N LYS A 5 -22.09 -0.30 -0.35
CA LYS A 5 -20.66 -0.14 -0.55
C LYS A 5 -20.23 -0.48 -1.98
N LEU A 6 -19.28 0.30 -2.53
CA LEU A 6 -18.67 0.03 -3.80
C LEU A 6 -17.14 0.06 -3.67
N TYR A 7 -16.52 -1.05 -4.05
CA TYR A 7 -15.07 -1.22 -4.05
C TYR A 7 -14.55 -1.49 -5.47
N TYR A 8 -13.45 -0.83 -5.84
CA TYR A 8 -12.69 -1.19 -7.02
C TYR A 8 -11.59 -2.19 -6.65
N VAL A 9 -11.54 -3.32 -7.33
CA VAL A 9 -10.42 -4.26 -7.28
C VAL A 9 -9.45 -3.88 -8.39
N VAL A 10 -8.32 -3.31 -8.00
CA VAL A 10 -7.30 -2.79 -8.92
C VAL A 10 -6.05 -3.66 -8.93
N GLY A 11 -5.22 -3.54 -9.95
CA GLY A 11 -4.00 -4.31 -10.13
C GLY A 11 -3.72 -4.58 -11.59
N LEU A 12 -2.59 -5.23 -11.90
CA LEU A 12 -2.14 -5.47 -13.26
C LEU A 12 -3.12 -6.31 -14.10
N ALA A 13 -3.04 -6.14 -15.41
CA ALA A 13 -3.69 -7.05 -16.35
C ALA A 13 -3.13 -8.46 -16.18
N GLY A 14 -4.00 -9.48 -16.04
CA GLY A 14 -3.59 -10.86 -15.75
C GLY A 14 -3.52 -11.21 -14.26
N ALA A 15 -3.74 -10.25 -13.35
CA ALA A 15 -3.73 -10.50 -11.90
C ALA A 15 -4.92 -11.33 -11.38
N GLY A 16 -5.98 -11.53 -12.19
CA GLY A 16 -7.15 -12.31 -11.76
C GLY A 16 -8.31 -11.49 -11.21
N LYS A 17 -8.29 -10.17 -11.36
CA LYS A 17 -9.29 -9.23 -10.79
C LYS A 17 -10.74 -9.65 -10.98
N THR A 18 -11.15 -10.01 -12.19
CA THR A 18 -12.55 -10.40 -12.47
C THR A 18 -12.98 -11.64 -11.69
N THR A 19 -12.06 -12.59 -11.46
CA THR A 19 -12.32 -13.79 -10.64
C THR A 19 -12.48 -13.39 -9.18
N ILE A 20 -11.58 -12.59 -8.67
CA ILE A 20 -11.60 -12.10 -7.28
C ILE A 20 -12.86 -11.27 -6.99
N CYS A 21 -13.24 -10.36 -7.90
CA CYS A 21 -14.50 -9.61 -7.74
C CYS A 21 -15.71 -10.54 -7.53
N LYS A 22 -15.78 -11.64 -8.28
CA LYS A 22 -16.87 -12.62 -8.14
C LYS A 22 -16.81 -13.34 -6.81
N GLN A 23 -15.65 -13.81 -6.38
CA GLN A 23 -15.46 -14.47 -5.10
C GLN A 23 -15.83 -13.54 -3.93
N LEU A 24 -15.35 -12.30 -3.93
CA LEU A 24 -15.72 -11.30 -2.92
C LEU A 24 -17.25 -11.05 -2.89
N ALA A 25 -17.89 -10.98 -4.07
CA ALA A 25 -19.34 -10.81 -4.15
C ALA A 25 -20.11 -12.01 -3.60
N GLU A 26 -19.61 -13.23 -3.81
CA GLU A 26 -20.21 -14.48 -3.30
C GLU A 26 -20.06 -14.62 -1.79
N CYS A 27 -19.02 -14.02 -1.19
CA CYS A 27 -18.75 -14.09 0.26
C CYS A 27 -19.58 -13.12 1.11
N VAL A 28 -20.26 -12.14 0.52
CA VAL A 28 -21.02 -11.11 1.24
C VAL A 28 -22.48 -11.10 0.82
N GLU A 29 -23.38 -10.94 1.78
CA GLU A 29 -24.82 -10.89 1.48
C GLU A 29 -25.18 -9.64 0.64
N GLY A 30 -25.85 -9.86 -0.48
CA GLY A 30 -26.22 -8.81 -1.42
C GLY A 30 -25.03 -8.27 -2.23
N GLY A 31 -23.96 -9.07 -2.35
CA GLY A 31 -22.77 -8.74 -3.15
C GLY A 31 -22.98 -9.00 -4.64
N VAL A 32 -22.46 -8.11 -5.49
CA VAL A 32 -22.47 -8.23 -6.95
C VAL A 32 -21.11 -7.86 -7.54
N ALA A 33 -20.77 -8.50 -8.67
CA ALA A 33 -19.58 -8.19 -9.48
C ALA A 33 -19.96 -7.94 -10.95
N PRO A 34 -20.40 -6.74 -11.30
CA PRO A 34 -20.76 -6.40 -12.67
C PRO A 34 -19.57 -6.54 -13.63
N GLN A 35 -19.82 -6.93 -14.86
CA GLN A 35 -18.77 -7.05 -15.89
C GLN A 35 -18.30 -5.66 -16.36
N THR A 36 -17.29 -5.10 -15.72
CA THR A 36 -16.80 -3.74 -15.96
C THR A 36 -16.31 -3.53 -17.38
N SER A 37 -15.52 -4.46 -17.93
CA SER A 37 -14.97 -4.33 -19.29
C SER A 37 -16.04 -4.34 -20.38
N GLY A 38 -17.11 -5.13 -20.22
CA GLY A 38 -18.25 -5.12 -21.14
C GLY A 38 -18.98 -3.78 -21.10
N ARG A 39 -19.31 -3.31 -19.90
CA ARG A 39 -19.99 -2.02 -19.70
C ARG A 39 -19.14 -0.85 -20.22
N PHE A 40 -17.83 -0.88 -20.03
CA PHE A 40 -16.92 0.11 -20.59
C PHE A 40 -17.03 0.16 -22.12
N MET A 41 -17.01 -1.00 -22.79
CA MET A 41 -17.14 -1.07 -24.24
C MET A 41 -18.47 -0.52 -24.73
N ASP A 42 -19.58 -0.84 -24.05
CA ASP A 42 -20.89 -0.34 -24.40
C ASP A 42 -21.00 1.18 -24.17
N PHE A 43 -20.41 1.67 -23.09
CA PHE A 43 -20.38 3.08 -22.75
C PHE A 43 -19.63 3.92 -23.82
N ILE A 44 -18.41 3.51 -24.19
CA ILE A 44 -17.63 4.24 -25.21
C ILE A 44 -18.26 4.16 -26.58
N LYS A 45 -18.87 3.02 -26.97
CA LYS A 45 -19.63 2.88 -28.23
C LYS A 45 -20.84 3.81 -28.25
N GLY A 46 -21.55 3.95 -27.12
CA GLY A 46 -22.65 4.91 -26.97
C GLY A 46 -22.22 6.37 -27.16
N LYS A 47 -20.93 6.67 -27.05
CA LYS A 47 -20.32 7.97 -27.33
C LYS A 47 -19.67 8.07 -28.70
N GLY A 48 -19.86 7.09 -29.57
CA GLY A 48 -19.29 7.07 -30.90
C GLY A 48 -17.82 6.64 -31.00
N ILE A 49 -17.28 6.05 -29.92
CA ILE A 49 -15.89 5.57 -29.86
C ILE A 49 -15.90 4.06 -30.13
N GLU A 50 -15.35 3.63 -31.25
CA GLU A 50 -15.46 2.25 -31.71
C GLU A 50 -14.59 1.26 -30.91
N SER A 51 -13.49 1.72 -30.35
CA SER A 51 -12.54 0.86 -29.61
C SER A 51 -11.76 1.61 -28.54
N PRO A 52 -11.21 0.91 -27.52
CA PRO A 52 -10.33 1.54 -26.53
C PRO A 52 -9.10 2.24 -27.13
N LYS A 53 -8.58 1.76 -28.26
CA LYS A 53 -7.46 2.40 -28.99
C LYS A 53 -7.83 3.76 -29.53
N SER A 54 -9.11 3.99 -29.84
CA SER A 54 -9.59 5.29 -30.33
C SER A 54 -9.55 6.36 -29.23
N LEU A 55 -9.49 5.97 -27.94
CA LEU A 55 -9.30 6.89 -26.81
C LEU A 55 -7.94 7.60 -26.85
N ASP A 56 -6.94 7.03 -27.55
CA ASP A 56 -5.63 7.65 -27.70
C ASP A 56 -5.64 8.88 -28.63
N ALA A 57 -6.75 9.11 -29.31
CA ALA A 57 -6.92 10.22 -30.26
C ALA A 57 -7.73 11.41 -29.68
N ILE A 58 -8.41 11.24 -28.55
CA ILE A 58 -9.20 12.30 -27.93
C ILE A 58 -8.34 13.13 -26.95
N SER A 59 -8.79 14.33 -26.62
CA SER A 59 -8.11 15.20 -25.66
C SER A 59 -8.11 14.60 -24.24
N HIS A 60 -7.24 15.12 -23.39
CA HIS A 60 -7.20 14.71 -21.99
C HIS A 60 -8.53 15.00 -21.27
N GLU A 61 -9.11 16.18 -21.50
CA GLU A 61 -10.39 16.60 -20.92
C GLU A 61 -11.56 15.72 -21.35
N GLU A 62 -11.62 15.38 -22.65
CA GLU A 62 -12.67 14.46 -23.17
C GLU A 62 -12.53 13.06 -22.57
N ARG A 63 -11.29 12.58 -22.40
CA ARG A 63 -11.01 11.29 -21.79
C ARG A 63 -11.41 11.26 -20.33
N GLU A 64 -11.09 12.31 -19.58
CA GLU A 64 -11.45 12.49 -18.18
C GLU A 64 -12.98 12.51 -18.01
N ALA A 65 -13.69 13.27 -18.84
CA ALA A 65 -15.14 13.30 -18.85
C ALA A 65 -15.76 11.92 -19.12
N LEU A 66 -15.16 11.13 -20.04
CA LEU A 66 -15.59 9.76 -20.30
C LEU A 66 -15.36 8.83 -19.12
N ILE A 67 -14.20 8.92 -18.46
CA ILE A 67 -13.88 8.12 -17.26
C ILE A 67 -14.88 8.45 -16.16
N ASN A 68 -15.10 9.73 -15.86
CA ASN A 68 -16.04 10.17 -14.84
C ASN A 68 -17.48 9.71 -15.15
N GLY A 69 -17.91 9.80 -16.40
CA GLY A 69 -19.22 9.33 -16.83
C GLY A 69 -19.38 7.81 -16.71
N LEU A 70 -18.34 7.03 -17.02
CA LEU A 70 -18.33 5.59 -16.81
C LEU A 70 -18.48 5.24 -15.32
N HIS A 71 -17.65 5.84 -14.47
CA HIS A 71 -17.73 5.61 -13.04
C HIS A 71 -19.11 5.96 -12.48
N HIS A 72 -19.68 7.08 -12.90
CA HIS A 72 -21.03 7.46 -12.50
C HIS A 72 -22.10 6.43 -12.95
N SER A 73 -21.89 5.72 -14.06
CA SER A 73 -22.82 4.67 -14.50
C SER A 73 -22.94 3.49 -13.53
N PHE A 74 -21.97 3.32 -12.61
CA PHE A 74 -22.02 2.28 -11.58
C PHE A 74 -22.77 2.71 -10.30
N SER A 75 -23.20 3.98 -10.20
CA SER A 75 -23.97 4.46 -9.05
C SER A 75 -25.25 3.67 -8.84
N THR A 76 -25.91 3.23 -9.90
CA THR A 76 -27.11 2.41 -9.84
C THR A 76 -26.83 1.04 -9.22
N ASP A 77 -25.69 0.42 -9.56
CA ASP A 77 -25.28 -0.86 -8.97
C ASP A 77 -25.04 -0.70 -7.46
N LYS A 78 -24.34 0.36 -7.06
CA LYS A 78 -24.14 0.70 -5.65
C LYS A 78 -25.46 0.88 -4.91
N HIS A 79 -26.43 1.60 -5.48
CA HIS A 79 -27.71 1.85 -4.84
C HIS A 79 -28.58 0.60 -4.69
N ASN A 80 -28.46 -0.35 -5.60
CA ASN A 80 -29.33 -1.53 -5.65
C ASN A 80 -28.76 -2.75 -4.89
N ASN A 81 -27.49 -2.69 -4.46
CA ASN A 81 -26.80 -3.84 -3.84
C ASN A 81 -26.07 -3.42 -2.57
N SER A 82 -25.98 -4.32 -1.59
CA SER A 82 -25.26 -4.06 -0.34
C SER A 82 -23.77 -3.86 -0.61
N TYR A 83 -23.19 -4.66 -1.50
CA TYR A 83 -21.79 -4.56 -1.92
C TYR A 83 -21.68 -4.68 -3.44
N THR A 84 -20.85 -3.83 -4.03
CA THR A 84 -20.53 -3.86 -5.46
C THR A 84 -19.00 -3.90 -5.63
N PHE A 85 -18.48 -4.91 -6.34
CA PHE A 85 -17.07 -5.09 -6.63
C PHE A 85 -16.82 -4.92 -8.14
N LEU A 86 -15.99 -3.94 -8.49
CA LEU A 86 -15.68 -3.60 -9.88
C LEU A 86 -14.21 -3.89 -10.18
N ASP A 87 -13.91 -4.62 -11.24
CA ASP A 87 -12.55 -4.76 -11.70
C ASP A 87 -12.06 -3.49 -12.44
N GLY A 88 -10.88 -3.00 -12.07
CA GLY A 88 -10.32 -1.76 -12.58
C GLY A 88 -8.80 -1.77 -12.73
N HIS A 89 -8.28 -0.65 -13.18
CA HIS A 89 -6.86 -0.33 -13.25
C HIS A 89 -6.65 1.09 -12.74
N MET A 90 -5.53 1.34 -12.07
CA MET A 90 -5.13 2.71 -11.73
C MET A 90 -4.65 3.45 -12.97
N PHE A 91 -3.92 2.73 -13.84
CA PHE A 91 -3.36 3.29 -15.05
C PHE A 91 -3.68 2.44 -16.27
N VAL A 92 -3.84 3.11 -17.40
CA VAL A 92 -3.82 2.50 -18.74
C VAL A 92 -2.72 3.14 -19.57
N THR A 93 -2.07 2.33 -20.40
CA THR A 93 -0.99 2.84 -21.28
C THR A 93 -1.59 3.33 -22.59
N ASN A 94 -1.27 4.57 -22.94
CA ASN A 94 -1.58 5.10 -24.25
C ASN A 94 -0.75 4.36 -25.30
N SER A 95 -1.40 3.71 -26.27
CA SER A 95 -0.75 2.84 -27.26
C SER A 95 0.16 3.60 -28.24
N LYS A 96 -0.05 4.91 -28.41
CA LYS A 96 0.74 5.76 -29.33
C LYS A 96 1.95 6.38 -28.67
N THR A 97 1.79 6.84 -27.43
CA THR A 97 2.84 7.59 -26.73
C THR A 97 3.62 6.76 -25.73
N GLY A 98 3.12 5.59 -25.34
CA GLY A 98 3.65 4.77 -24.26
C GLY A 98 3.41 5.38 -22.87
N LEU A 99 2.80 6.55 -22.77
CA LEU A 99 2.53 7.21 -21.49
C LEU A 99 1.41 6.52 -20.72
N ARG A 100 1.57 6.45 -19.42
CA ARG A 100 0.50 6.01 -18.51
C ARG A 100 -0.49 7.13 -18.29
N VAL A 101 -1.76 6.80 -18.33
CA VAL A 101 -2.88 7.71 -18.12
C VAL A 101 -3.70 7.16 -16.97
N ASN A 102 -4.07 8.02 -16.03
CA ASN A 102 -4.96 7.64 -14.93
C ASN A 102 -6.28 7.07 -15.49
N ALA A 103 -6.68 5.91 -14.98
CA ALA A 103 -7.93 5.23 -15.38
C ALA A 103 -9.03 5.40 -14.33
N MET A 104 -8.72 5.98 -13.16
CA MET A 104 -9.69 6.31 -12.13
C MET A 104 -10.23 7.72 -12.35
N ALA A 105 -11.48 7.94 -11.91
CA ALA A 105 -12.08 9.26 -11.93
C ALA A 105 -11.27 10.24 -11.07
N ASN A 106 -11.08 11.47 -11.53
CA ASN A 106 -10.46 12.52 -10.76
C ASN A 106 -11.42 13.02 -9.64
N GLU A 107 -10.90 13.93 -8.84
CA GLU A 107 -11.49 14.52 -7.64
C GLU A 107 -13.04 14.57 -7.61
N ASN A 108 -13.63 14.18 -6.50
CA ASN A 108 -15.07 14.09 -6.22
C ASN A 108 -15.79 12.82 -6.71
N ASN A 109 -15.10 11.68 -6.70
CA ASN A 109 -15.76 10.43 -6.95
C ASN A 109 -16.50 9.92 -5.70
N ASP A 110 -17.69 10.48 -5.45
CA ASP A 110 -18.57 10.10 -4.32
C ASP A 110 -19.09 8.64 -4.41
N ILE A 111 -18.70 7.91 -5.43
CA ILE A 111 -19.24 6.58 -5.72
C ILE A 111 -18.46 5.49 -5.00
N SER A 112 -17.12 5.59 -4.99
CA SER A 112 -16.26 4.57 -4.40
C SER A 112 -16.10 4.72 -2.89
N ASP A 113 -16.31 3.64 -2.15
CA ASP A 113 -16.02 3.58 -0.70
C ASP A 113 -14.59 3.11 -0.44
N GLY A 114 -13.93 2.51 -1.45
CA GLY A 114 -12.54 2.09 -1.34
C GLY A 114 -11.99 1.38 -2.57
N LEU A 115 -10.68 1.16 -2.53
CA LEU A 115 -9.97 0.31 -3.47
C LEU A 115 -9.37 -0.89 -2.75
N ILE A 116 -9.37 -2.04 -3.42
CA ILE A 116 -8.68 -3.26 -3.01
C ILE A 116 -7.60 -3.54 -4.04
N PHE A 117 -6.33 -3.38 -3.67
CA PHE A 117 -5.21 -3.73 -4.54
C PHE A 117 -5.00 -5.25 -4.53
N LEU A 118 -5.04 -5.86 -5.70
CA LEU A 118 -4.79 -7.29 -5.86
C LEU A 118 -3.30 -7.56 -6.05
N ASN A 119 -2.65 -8.00 -4.97
CA ASN A 119 -1.24 -8.35 -4.95
C ASN A 119 -1.02 -9.77 -5.46
N THR A 120 -0.88 -9.90 -6.78
CA THR A 120 -0.58 -11.17 -7.46
C THR A 120 0.89 -11.22 -7.84
N PRO A 121 1.63 -12.31 -7.51
CA PRO A 121 3.04 -12.44 -7.90
C PRO A 121 3.26 -12.27 -9.39
N CYS A 122 4.24 -11.46 -9.81
CA CYS A 122 4.49 -11.15 -11.21
C CYS A 122 4.78 -12.38 -12.09
N LYS A 123 5.32 -13.45 -11.50
CA LYS A 123 5.49 -14.75 -12.21
C LYS A 123 4.14 -15.37 -12.58
N VAL A 124 3.14 -15.26 -11.73
CA VAL A 124 1.77 -15.74 -12.00
C VAL A 124 1.12 -14.87 -13.06
N ILE A 125 1.27 -13.56 -12.97
CA ILE A 125 0.77 -12.61 -13.98
C ILE A 125 1.37 -12.91 -15.36
N ALA A 126 2.69 -13.12 -15.44
CA ALA A 126 3.37 -13.49 -16.69
C ALA A 126 2.80 -14.79 -17.29
N SER A 127 2.63 -15.83 -16.47
CA SER A 127 2.04 -17.10 -16.89
C SER A 127 0.61 -16.94 -17.42
N ASN A 128 -0.21 -16.11 -16.78
CA ASN A 128 -1.58 -15.84 -17.21
C ASN A 128 -1.61 -15.07 -18.54
N ILE A 129 -0.69 -14.12 -18.74
CA ILE A 129 -0.54 -13.37 -20.00
C ILE A 129 -0.15 -14.31 -21.14
N ASP A 130 0.81 -15.19 -20.90
CA ASP A 130 1.25 -16.20 -21.90
C ASP A 130 0.12 -17.17 -22.26
N GLY A 131 -0.67 -17.59 -21.28
CA GLY A 131 -1.85 -18.43 -21.51
C GLY A 131 -2.92 -17.73 -22.36
N ASP A 132 -3.23 -16.47 -22.07
CA ASP A 132 -4.16 -15.65 -22.86
C ASP A 132 -3.67 -15.46 -24.30
N ASN A 133 -2.37 -15.18 -24.49
CA ASN A 133 -1.76 -15.01 -25.82
C ASN A 133 -1.79 -16.32 -26.63
N LYS A 134 -1.41 -17.45 -26.03
CA LYS A 134 -1.40 -18.78 -26.69
C LYS A 134 -2.81 -19.25 -27.09
N SER A 135 -3.81 -18.95 -26.25
CA SER A 135 -5.20 -19.31 -26.53
C SER A 135 -5.90 -18.36 -27.54
N GLY A 136 -5.23 -17.27 -27.91
CA GLY A 136 -5.80 -16.24 -28.76
C GLY A 136 -6.91 -15.41 -28.10
N LYS A 137 -7.13 -15.60 -26.80
CA LYS A 137 -8.17 -14.92 -26.03
C LYS A 137 -7.90 -13.41 -25.93
N ARG A 138 -6.64 -13.04 -25.75
CA ARG A 138 -6.16 -11.65 -25.73
C ARG A 138 -4.72 -11.59 -26.21
N ASN A 139 -4.34 -10.56 -26.95
CA ASN A 139 -2.95 -10.30 -27.32
C ASN A 139 -2.43 -9.15 -26.46
N ARG A 140 -1.65 -9.46 -25.41
CA ARG A 140 -1.12 -8.49 -24.45
C ARG A 140 0.36 -8.17 -24.67
N GLY A 141 1.00 -8.77 -25.67
CA GLY A 141 2.45 -8.69 -25.88
C GLY A 141 3.24 -9.51 -24.84
N GLU A 142 4.55 -9.55 -25.02
CA GLU A 142 5.48 -10.13 -24.06
C GLU A 142 5.91 -9.04 -23.06
N CYS A 143 5.98 -9.39 -21.77
CA CYS A 143 6.43 -8.47 -20.72
C CYS A 143 7.39 -9.22 -19.77
N SER A 144 8.56 -8.67 -19.55
CA SER A 144 9.51 -9.26 -18.61
C SER A 144 9.00 -9.12 -17.16
N ILE A 145 9.47 -10.01 -16.28
CA ILE A 145 9.11 -9.96 -14.85
C ILE A 145 9.54 -8.63 -14.22
N ASP A 146 10.70 -8.08 -14.62
CA ASP A 146 11.19 -6.80 -14.10
C ASP A 146 10.24 -5.65 -14.46
N VAL A 147 9.80 -5.59 -15.70
CA VAL A 147 8.80 -4.61 -16.13
C VAL A 147 7.47 -4.81 -15.39
N LEU A 148 7.04 -6.05 -15.18
CA LEU A 148 5.82 -6.32 -14.40
C LEU A 148 5.96 -5.86 -12.95
N ASN A 149 7.13 -6.04 -12.32
CA ASN A 149 7.39 -5.55 -10.96
C ASN A 149 7.31 -4.01 -10.88
N GLU A 150 7.90 -3.31 -11.85
CA GLU A 150 7.81 -1.84 -11.91
C GLU A 150 6.36 -1.36 -12.13
N LEU A 151 5.62 -2.05 -13.00
CA LEU A 151 4.23 -1.76 -13.26
C LEU A 151 3.36 -2.02 -12.03
N ALA A 152 3.58 -3.12 -11.31
CA ALA A 152 2.83 -3.47 -10.12
C ALA A 152 3.06 -2.45 -8.99
N GLU A 153 4.30 -2.02 -8.80
CA GLU A 153 4.63 -0.98 -7.81
C GLU A 153 3.93 0.34 -8.16
N ALA A 154 3.97 0.76 -9.43
CA ALA A 154 3.32 2.00 -9.83
C ALA A 154 1.79 1.93 -9.68
N GLU A 155 1.18 0.77 -9.99
CA GLU A 155 -0.25 0.54 -9.79
C GLU A 155 -0.62 0.59 -8.30
N PHE A 156 0.21 -0.02 -7.44
CA PHE A 156 0.04 0.00 -5.98
C PHE A 156 0.14 1.43 -5.43
N GLN A 157 1.21 2.16 -5.77
CA GLN A 157 1.41 3.54 -5.31
C GLN A 157 0.31 4.48 -5.82
N GLY A 158 -0.15 4.28 -7.05
CA GLY A 158 -1.29 5.03 -7.59
C GLY A 158 -2.59 4.77 -6.82
N ALA A 159 -2.84 3.51 -6.42
CA ALA A 159 -4.00 3.15 -5.63
C ALA A 159 -3.92 3.76 -4.21
N GLU A 160 -2.75 3.67 -3.57
CA GLU A 160 -2.48 4.27 -2.27
C GLU A 160 -2.74 5.79 -2.29
N ASP A 161 -2.12 6.51 -3.24
CA ASP A 161 -2.28 7.95 -3.36
C ASP A 161 -3.73 8.35 -3.63
N TYR A 162 -4.40 7.63 -4.52
CA TYR A 162 -5.80 7.88 -4.83
C TYR A 162 -6.70 7.75 -3.58
N CYS A 163 -6.52 6.68 -2.80
CA CYS A 163 -7.30 6.46 -1.59
C CYS A 163 -7.06 7.55 -0.54
N LEU A 164 -5.81 7.96 -0.36
CA LEU A 164 -5.47 8.99 0.63
C LEU A 164 -5.99 10.39 0.24
N VAL A 165 -5.85 10.77 -1.04
CA VAL A 165 -6.37 12.05 -1.54
C VAL A 165 -7.89 12.12 -1.42
N ASN A 166 -8.59 11.01 -1.70
CA ASN A 166 -10.04 10.95 -1.66
C ASN A 166 -10.60 10.52 -0.29
N SER A 167 -9.74 10.26 0.70
CA SER A 167 -10.13 9.80 2.05
C SER A 167 -11.04 8.56 2.04
N ILE A 168 -10.76 7.62 1.14
CA ILE A 168 -11.49 6.35 1.02
C ILE A 168 -10.66 5.17 1.52
N ALA A 169 -11.31 4.02 1.75
CA ALA A 169 -10.62 2.83 2.23
C ALA A 169 -9.59 2.31 1.21
N PHE A 170 -8.42 1.94 1.70
CA PHE A 170 -7.39 1.25 0.92
C PHE A 170 -7.15 -0.12 1.51
N GLY A 171 -7.52 -1.15 0.75
CA GLY A 171 -7.33 -2.54 1.09
C GLY A 171 -6.31 -3.21 0.18
N MET A 172 -5.68 -4.26 0.68
CA MET A 172 -4.86 -5.16 -0.12
C MET A 172 -5.30 -6.60 0.07
N LEU A 173 -5.28 -7.37 -1.01
CA LEU A 173 -5.56 -8.79 -1.01
C LEU A 173 -4.39 -9.54 -1.65
N ASN A 174 -3.81 -10.48 -0.91
CA ASN A 174 -2.78 -11.37 -1.44
C ASN A 174 -3.42 -12.48 -2.27
N ASN A 175 -3.13 -12.52 -3.58
CA ASN A 175 -3.60 -13.55 -4.49
C ASN A 175 -2.45 -14.47 -4.89
N ILE A 176 -2.12 -15.42 -4.02
CA ILE A 176 -1.06 -16.41 -4.23
C ILE A 176 -1.69 -17.74 -4.61
N PRO A 177 -1.76 -18.10 -5.91
CA PRO A 177 -2.33 -19.38 -6.32
C PRO A 177 -1.52 -20.55 -5.76
N THR A 178 -2.20 -21.48 -5.13
CA THR A 178 -1.62 -22.76 -4.71
C THR A 178 -1.91 -23.82 -5.78
N ALA A 179 -0.86 -24.52 -6.25
CA ALA A 179 -0.97 -25.63 -7.21
C ALA A 179 -1.69 -25.30 -8.55
N GLY A 180 -1.68 -24.01 -8.98
CA GLY A 180 -2.30 -23.60 -10.26
C GLY A 180 -3.78 -23.24 -10.18
N GLU A 181 -4.37 -23.31 -9.00
CA GLU A 181 -5.73 -22.82 -8.74
C GLU A 181 -5.67 -21.50 -7.94
N PHE A 182 -6.56 -20.57 -8.27
CA PHE A 182 -6.72 -19.36 -7.46
C PHE A 182 -7.25 -19.75 -6.08
N CYS A 183 -6.67 -19.17 -5.02
CA CYS A 183 -7.20 -19.35 -3.67
C CYS A 183 -8.64 -18.86 -3.62
N GLU A 184 -9.50 -19.57 -2.91
CA GLU A 184 -10.76 -18.99 -2.46
C GLU A 184 -10.42 -17.87 -1.48
N VAL A 185 -10.92 -16.67 -1.77
CA VAL A 185 -10.71 -15.48 -0.93
C VAL A 185 -12.03 -14.92 -0.48
N GLY A 186 -12.06 -14.47 0.77
CA GLY A 186 -13.18 -13.78 1.37
C GLY A 186 -12.88 -12.29 1.59
N PHE A 187 -13.89 -11.55 1.99
CA PHE A 187 -13.73 -10.14 2.32
C PHE A 187 -12.90 -9.95 3.60
N ASP A 188 -12.90 -10.94 4.49
CA ASP A 188 -12.09 -10.94 5.72
C ASP A 188 -10.58 -11.14 5.44
N ASP A 189 -10.20 -11.57 4.23
CA ASP A 189 -8.81 -11.70 3.81
C ASP A 189 -8.21 -10.37 3.31
N VAL A 190 -8.98 -9.30 3.30
CA VAL A 190 -8.54 -7.97 2.88
C VAL A 190 -7.83 -7.26 4.02
N TYR A 191 -6.54 -6.95 3.85
CA TYR A 191 -5.79 -6.10 4.77
C TYR A 191 -6.17 -4.63 4.54
N TYR A 192 -6.77 -3.97 5.53
CA TYR A 192 -7.09 -2.56 5.46
C TYR A 192 -5.90 -1.72 5.89
N LEU A 193 -5.21 -1.11 4.91
CA LEU A 193 -3.95 -0.40 5.12
C LEU A 193 -4.13 0.96 5.80
N ASN A 194 -5.33 1.54 5.75
CA ASN A 194 -5.62 2.81 6.42
C ASN A 194 -5.32 2.81 7.92
N ASP A 195 -5.50 1.69 8.59
CA ASP A 195 -5.31 1.57 10.03
C ASP A 195 -3.86 1.80 10.45
N TYR A 196 -2.91 1.58 9.53
CA TYR A 196 -1.48 1.70 9.78
C TYR A 196 -0.91 3.08 9.49
N TYR A 197 -1.59 3.94 8.68
CA TYR A 197 -1.04 5.24 8.36
C TYR A 197 -1.00 6.16 9.59
N LEU A 198 0.20 6.68 9.86
CA LEU A 198 0.42 7.63 10.94
C LEU A 198 -0.02 9.05 10.52
N SER A 199 0.17 9.40 9.27
CA SER A 199 -0.19 10.69 8.74
C SER A 199 -0.64 10.61 7.28
N THR A 200 -1.65 11.40 6.94
CA THR A 200 -2.09 11.65 5.57
C THR A 200 -1.59 13.00 5.04
N ASP A 201 -0.75 13.72 5.80
CA ASP A 201 -0.18 15.00 5.38
C ASP A 201 0.65 14.83 4.11
N LEU A 202 0.27 15.54 3.05
CA LEU A 202 0.89 15.43 1.74
C LEU A 202 2.36 15.89 1.72
N LYS A 203 2.76 16.83 2.60
CA LYS A 203 4.15 17.29 2.69
C LYS A 203 5.02 16.21 3.30
N LEU A 204 4.57 15.62 4.42
CA LEU A 204 5.28 14.54 5.10
C LEU A 204 5.38 13.30 4.20
N ARG A 205 4.31 12.96 3.48
CA ARG A 205 4.29 11.87 2.52
C ARG A 205 5.21 12.14 1.32
N LYS A 206 5.27 13.37 0.83
CA LYS A 206 6.21 13.75 -0.22
C LYS A 206 7.65 13.59 0.25
N LEU A 207 7.98 14.10 1.44
CA LEU A 207 9.31 13.96 2.04
C LEU A 207 9.70 12.48 2.21
N TYR A 208 8.75 11.64 2.63
CA TYR A 208 8.90 10.19 2.68
C TYR A 208 9.20 9.58 1.31
N LYS A 209 8.43 9.92 0.26
CA LYS A 209 8.62 9.37 -1.10
C LYS A 209 9.94 9.81 -1.70
N ASP A 210 10.31 11.09 -1.54
CA ASP A 210 11.56 11.64 -2.07
C ASP A 210 12.78 10.85 -1.57
N GLN A 211 12.74 10.25 -0.39
CA GLN A 211 13.83 9.43 0.15
C GLN A 211 14.06 8.12 -0.62
N PHE A 212 13.01 7.55 -1.19
CA PHE A 212 13.10 6.29 -1.93
C PHE A 212 13.36 6.49 -3.43
N GLU A 213 13.03 7.66 -3.97
CA GLU A 213 13.09 7.95 -5.41
C GLU A 213 14.30 8.79 -5.82
N SER A 214 14.91 9.53 -4.88
CA SER A 214 15.95 10.50 -5.21
C SER A 214 17.37 9.96 -4.98
N ASP A 215 18.34 10.49 -5.73
CA ASP A 215 19.79 10.28 -5.55
C ASP A 215 20.36 11.15 -4.41
N LEU A 216 19.69 11.18 -3.26
CA LEU A 216 20.15 11.92 -2.10
C LEU A 216 21.50 11.39 -1.61
N SER A 217 22.40 12.31 -1.28
CA SER A 217 23.63 11.96 -0.58
C SER A 217 23.31 11.40 0.81
N PRO A 218 24.19 10.58 1.41
CA PRO A 218 24.00 10.08 2.76
C PRO A 218 23.76 11.19 3.80
N SER A 219 24.39 12.36 3.62
CA SER A 219 24.20 13.50 4.52
C SER A 219 22.80 14.11 4.41
N GLU A 220 22.30 14.29 3.20
CA GLU A 220 20.96 14.81 2.95
C GLU A 220 19.89 13.83 3.46
N LEU A 221 20.09 12.53 3.19
CA LEU A 221 19.20 11.49 3.65
C LEU A 221 19.10 11.46 5.19
N ARG A 222 20.24 11.59 5.90
CA ARG A 222 20.24 11.68 7.37
C ARG A 222 19.46 12.88 7.90
N LYS A 223 19.62 14.05 7.25
CA LYS A 223 18.88 15.26 7.62
C LYS A 223 17.38 15.09 7.42
N GLN A 224 16.98 14.51 6.29
CA GLN A 224 15.57 14.24 6.03
C GLN A 224 14.98 13.23 7.01
N HIS A 225 15.70 12.16 7.37
CA HIS A 225 15.26 11.20 8.38
C HIS A 225 15.02 11.87 9.73
N TYR A 226 15.94 12.73 10.14
CA TYR A 226 15.79 13.51 11.38
C TYR A 226 14.56 14.43 11.29
N GLU A 227 14.41 15.18 10.19
CA GLU A 227 13.27 16.06 9.96
C GLU A 227 11.94 15.31 9.97
N ILE A 228 11.87 14.14 9.33
CA ILE A 228 10.67 13.30 9.41
C ILE A 228 10.43 12.87 10.86
N GLY A 229 11.46 12.46 11.59
CA GLY A 229 11.34 12.10 13.00
C GLY A 229 10.65 13.18 13.82
N THR A 230 11.07 14.44 13.69
CA THR A 230 10.42 15.56 14.40
C THR A 230 8.96 15.77 13.99
N GLN A 231 8.65 15.58 12.70
CA GLN A 231 7.28 15.76 12.18
C GLN A 231 6.34 14.59 12.50
N LEU A 232 6.84 13.44 12.92
CA LEU A 232 6.03 12.27 13.29
C LEU A 232 5.42 12.36 14.69
N VAL A 233 5.96 13.21 15.57
CA VAL A 233 5.55 13.28 16.98
C VAL A 233 4.09 13.69 17.13
N GLU A 234 3.67 14.78 16.49
CA GLU A 234 2.29 15.26 16.58
C GLU A 234 1.27 14.27 15.99
N PRO A 235 1.46 13.72 14.78
CA PRO A 235 0.59 12.66 14.25
C PRO A 235 0.53 11.43 15.14
N PHE A 236 1.66 11.03 15.74
CA PHE A 236 1.72 9.89 16.65
C PHE A 236 0.90 10.16 17.92
N ALA A 237 1.10 11.31 18.58
CA ALA A 237 0.34 11.70 19.77
C ALA A 237 -1.16 11.77 19.48
N ASN A 238 -1.55 12.36 18.35
CA ASN A 238 -2.95 12.46 17.94
C ASN A 238 -3.59 11.09 17.69
N LYS A 239 -2.85 10.15 17.08
CA LYS A 239 -3.37 8.81 16.76
C LYS A 239 -3.46 7.91 17.99
N THR A 240 -2.46 7.95 18.86
CA THR A 240 -2.38 7.07 20.04
C THR A 240 -3.09 7.65 21.26
N GLY A 241 -3.33 8.96 21.28
CA GLY A 241 -3.91 9.68 22.43
C GLY A 241 -2.98 9.78 23.64
N VAL A 242 -1.68 9.55 23.45
CA VAL A 242 -0.71 9.48 24.54
C VAL A 242 0.25 10.65 24.49
N GLU A 243 0.54 11.21 25.69
CA GLU A 243 1.56 12.25 25.85
C GLU A 243 2.94 11.68 25.52
N PRO A 244 3.66 12.28 24.54
CA PRO A 244 4.94 11.76 24.10
C PRO A 244 5.98 11.53 25.19
N SER A 245 6.05 12.42 26.19
CA SER A 245 7.01 12.34 27.32
C SER A 245 6.86 11.10 28.20
N SER A 246 5.81 10.30 28.01
CA SER A 246 5.60 9.07 28.79
C SER A 246 6.21 7.82 28.15
N TYR A 247 6.81 7.91 26.96
CA TYR A 247 7.39 6.77 26.26
C TYR A 247 8.91 6.67 26.38
N GLN A 248 9.39 5.44 26.33
CA GLN A 248 10.76 5.14 25.95
C GLN A 248 10.82 4.77 24.47
N VAL A 249 11.81 5.29 23.78
CA VAL A 249 12.00 5.06 22.33
C VAL A 249 13.17 4.12 22.12
N LEU A 250 12.94 3.02 21.42
CA LEU A 250 13.97 2.09 20.98
C LEU A 250 14.25 2.32 19.50
N SER A 251 15.48 2.69 19.18
CA SER A 251 15.94 2.78 17.80
C SER A 251 16.47 1.45 17.30
N ILE A 252 15.97 0.96 16.17
CA ILE A 252 16.60 -0.14 15.44
C ILE A 252 17.83 0.40 14.69
N PRO A 253 19.06 -0.05 15.02
CA PRO A 253 20.29 0.45 14.42
C PRO A 253 20.33 0.14 12.93
N ARG A 254 20.89 0.90 12.38
CA ARG A 254 21.37 1.85 11.41
C ARG A 254 20.23 2.72 10.87
N SER A 255 19.15 2.08 10.39
CA SER A 255 18.10 2.78 9.65
C SER A 255 17.21 3.66 10.53
N GLY A 256 16.86 3.21 11.74
CA GLY A 256 15.99 3.95 12.66
C GLY A 256 16.64 5.12 13.39
N ASN A 257 17.98 5.17 13.48
CA ASN A 257 18.68 6.09 14.37
C ASN A 257 18.32 7.57 14.17
N TYR A 258 18.30 8.04 12.94
CA TYR A 258 18.07 9.48 12.67
C TYR A 258 16.61 9.87 12.87
N ILE A 259 15.68 8.96 12.56
CA ILE A 259 14.25 9.16 12.83
C ILE A 259 14.02 9.20 14.34
N ALA A 260 14.59 8.25 15.08
CA ALA A 260 14.44 8.16 16.52
C ALA A 260 15.03 9.38 17.23
N ASN A 261 16.18 9.89 16.78
CA ASN A 261 16.75 11.12 17.33
C ASN A 261 15.81 12.31 17.12
N GLY A 262 15.31 12.54 15.89
CA GLY A 262 14.39 13.63 15.63
C GLY A 262 13.08 13.50 16.44
N PHE A 263 12.58 12.28 16.56
CA PHE A 263 11.39 11.98 17.35
C PHE A 263 11.61 12.28 18.84
N CYS A 264 12.74 11.87 19.41
CA CYS A 264 13.06 12.12 20.82
C CYS A 264 13.37 13.59 21.11
N ASP A 265 14.06 14.29 20.24
CA ASP A 265 14.41 15.70 20.43
C ASP A 265 13.18 16.60 20.51
N GLU A 266 12.08 16.22 19.82
CA GLU A 266 10.85 17.00 19.82
C GLU A 266 10.02 16.81 21.11
N PHE A 267 10.14 15.68 21.80
CA PHE A 267 9.32 15.43 23.00
C PHE A 267 10.09 15.06 24.29
N ASP A 268 11.40 15.30 24.31
CA ASP A 268 12.25 15.01 25.47
C ASP A 268 12.15 13.55 25.97
N GLY A 269 12.06 12.62 25.00
CA GLY A 269 11.90 11.19 25.25
C GLY A 269 13.22 10.50 25.58
N ARG A 270 13.14 9.39 26.34
CA ARG A 270 14.29 8.54 26.60
C ARG A 270 14.61 7.69 25.38
N LEU A 271 15.79 7.88 24.77
CA LEU A 271 16.27 7.07 23.65
C LEU A 271 17.12 5.90 24.12
N VAL A 272 16.72 4.69 23.74
CA VAL A 272 17.48 3.45 23.91
C VAL A 272 17.99 3.00 22.54
N MET A 273 19.27 2.66 22.46
CA MET A 273 19.91 2.18 21.24
C MET A 273 20.56 0.82 21.51
N SER A 274 20.00 -0.23 20.95
CA SER A 274 20.56 -1.58 21.08
C SER A 274 20.57 -2.34 19.78
N LYS A 275 21.58 -3.19 19.58
CA LYS A 275 21.71 -4.07 18.41
C LYS A 275 21.10 -5.43 18.64
N GLU A 276 21.02 -5.86 19.90
CA GLU A 276 20.62 -7.21 20.29
C GLU A 276 19.33 -7.16 21.12
N PRO A 277 18.34 -7.99 20.85
CA PRO A 277 17.08 -8.01 21.61
C PRO A 277 17.28 -8.19 23.11
N THR A 278 18.26 -8.99 23.52
CA THR A 278 18.57 -9.25 24.92
C THR A 278 19.13 -8.03 25.66
N GLU A 279 19.83 -7.14 24.97
CA GLU A 279 20.34 -5.89 25.56
C GLU A 279 19.21 -4.91 25.84
N VAL A 280 18.19 -4.86 24.96
CA VAL A 280 17.01 -3.99 25.11
C VAL A 280 16.35 -4.19 26.46
N VAL A 281 16.16 -5.44 26.89
CA VAL A 281 15.46 -5.77 28.14
C VAL A 281 16.17 -5.20 29.37
N HIS A 282 17.50 -5.15 29.36
CA HIS A 282 18.29 -4.63 30.48
C HIS A 282 18.29 -3.10 30.58
N GLU A 283 18.04 -2.42 29.47
CA GLU A 283 18.06 -0.96 29.41
C GLU A 283 16.67 -0.32 29.54
N MET A 284 15.61 -1.12 29.40
CA MET A 284 14.23 -0.62 29.38
C MET A 284 13.67 -0.37 30.78
N ASN A 285 12.81 0.64 30.87
CA ASN A 285 11.92 0.82 32.01
C ASN A 285 10.66 -0.02 31.81
N MET A 286 10.46 -1.02 32.66
CA MET A 286 9.34 -1.96 32.55
C MET A 286 7.97 -1.33 32.83
N ASN A 287 7.92 -0.08 33.29
CA ASN A 287 6.69 0.65 33.63
C ASN A 287 6.34 1.73 32.61
N GLU A 288 7.14 1.90 31.56
CA GLU A 288 6.91 2.90 30.52
C GLU A 288 6.49 2.21 29.21
N PRO A 289 5.56 2.81 28.43
CA PRO A 289 5.26 2.36 27.08
C PRO A 289 6.48 2.40 26.17
N LEU A 290 6.50 1.56 25.14
CA LEU A 290 7.61 1.41 24.21
C LEU A 290 7.23 1.87 22.80
N VAL A 291 8.06 2.72 22.22
CA VAL A 291 8.03 3.04 20.79
C VAL A 291 9.28 2.48 20.11
N ILE A 292 9.12 1.51 19.23
CA ILE A 292 10.21 0.97 18.41
C ILE A 292 10.24 1.73 17.09
N ILE A 293 11.38 2.32 16.73
CA ILE A 293 11.53 3.11 15.52
C ILE A 293 12.51 2.45 14.55
N ASP A 294 12.03 2.24 13.31
CA ASP A 294 12.85 1.83 12.17
C ASP A 294 12.54 2.71 10.94
N SER A 295 13.34 2.66 9.90
CA SER A 295 12.97 3.32 8.64
C SER A 295 12.13 2.41 7.75
N VAL A 296 12.45 1.13 7.66
CA VAL A 296 11.76 0.18 6.77
C VAL A 296 11.58 -1.17 7.46
N ILE A 297 10.34 -1.61 7.57
CA ILE A 297 10.02 -2.98 7.96
C ILE A 297 9.91 -3.82 6.69
N ASP A 298 10.95 -4.62 6.40
CA ASP A 298 10.96 -5.48 5.20
C ASP A 298 10.28 -6.82 5.46
N THR A 299 10.82 -7.64 6.36
CA THR A 299 10.21 -8.93 6.77
C THR A 299 9.61 -8.86 8.17
N GLY A 300 9.97 -7.85 8.95
CA GLY A 300 9.57 -7.70 10.33
C GLY A 300 10.38 -8.52 11.35
N ASN A 301 11.29 -9.40 10.90
CA ASN A 301 12.02 -10.31 11.80
C ASN A 301 12.74 -9.58 12.95
N THR A 302 13.35 -8.42 12.69
CA THR A 302 14.05 -7.65 13.74
C THR A 302 13.07 -7.17 14.81
N VAL A 303 11.92 -6.64 14.39
CA VAL A 303 10.86 -6.17 15.29
C VAL A 303 10.29 -7.33 16.10
N CYS A 304 9.99 -8.47 15.44
CA CYS A 304 9.53 -9.69 16.13
C CYS A 304 10.51 -10.15 17.20
N ASN A 305 11.80 -10.25 16.88
CA ASN A 305 12.82 -10.69 17.83
C ASN A 305 12.88 -9.77 19.06
N ILE A 306 12.70 -8.47 18.89
CA ILE A 306 12.64 -7.51 19.99
C ILE A 306 11.39 -7.75 20.83
N ILE A 307 10.22 -7.87 20.23
CA ILE A 307 8.94 -8.08 20.92
C ILE A 307 8.99 -9.40 21.71
N GLU A 308 9.50 -10.48 21.10
CA GLU A 308 9.61 -11.81 21.73
C GLU A 308 10.65 -11.86 22.86
N ALA A 309 11.66 -10.98 22.83
CA ALA A 309 12.64 -10.87 23.89
C ALA A 309 12.12 -10.12 25.11
N LEU A 310 11.01 -9.38 24.99
CA LEU A 310 10.40 -8.71 26.14
C LEU A 310 9.90 -9.74 27.15
N PRO A 311 10.14 -9.51 28.47
CA PRO A 311 9.65 -10.44 29.47
C PRO A 311 8.11 -10.44 29.50
N SER A 312 7.53 -11.59 29.81
CA SER A 312 6.06 -11.75 29.93
C SER A 312 5.41 -10.83 30.98
N SER A 313 6.20 -10.23 31.84
CA SER A 313 5.77 -9.21 32.82
C SER A 313 5.65 -7.80 32.20
N TYR A 314 6.13 -7.58 30.97
CA TYR A 314 5.94 -6.31 30.28
C TYR A 314 4.50 -6.22 29.77
N THR A 315 3.73 -5.30 30.31
CA THR A 315 2.30 -5.14 30.00
C THR A 315 1.95 -3.75 29.48
N GLN A 316 2.98 -2.94 29.22
CA GLN A 316 2.79 -1.59 28.70
C GLN A 316 2.52 -1.62 27.19
N PRO A 317 1.83 -0.61 26.64
CA PRO A 317 1.63 -0.48 25.19
C PRO A 317 2.94 -0.51 24.41
N ILE A 318 2.92 -1.19 23.26
CA ILE A 318 4.04 -1.27 22.32
C ILE A 318 3.57 -0.68 20.99
N HIS A 319 4.30 0.32 20.51
CA HIS A 319 4.09 0.90 19.20
C HIS A 319 5.33 0.71 18.34
N VAL A 320 5.14 0.45 17.07
CA VAL A 320 6.20 0.40 16.07
C VAL A 320 5.96 1.50 15.06
N VAL A 321 6.92 2.40 14.91
CA VAL A 321 6.84 3.54 13.99
C VAL A 321 7.92 3.40 12.93
N CYS A 322 7.52 3.47 11.65
CA CYS A 322 8.46 3.40 10.53
C CYS A 322 8.03 4.29 9.35
N LEU A 323 8.93 4.49 8.40
CA LEU A 323 8.60 5.21 7.17
C LEU A 323 7.81 4.32 6.23
N ALA A 324 8.28 3.08 6.03
CA ALA A 324 7.65 2.14 5.11
C ALA A 324 7.49 0.74 5.71
N ILE A 325 6.38 0.11 5.37
CA ILE A 325 6.15 -1.32 5.60
C ILE A 325 6.13 -2.02 4.23
N ASN A 326 6.95 -3.06 4.06
CA ASN A 326 6.82 -3.93 2.91
C ASN A 326 5.56 -4.79 3.08
N VAL A 327 4.72 -4.87 2.05
CA VAL A 327 3.45 -5.61 2.11
C VAL A 327 3.63 -7.09 2.47
N LYS A 328 4.81 -7.68 2.23
CA LYS A 328 5.13 -9.05 2.64
C LYS A 328 5.24 -9.24 4.18
N ALA A 329 5.36 -8.14 4.94
CA ALA A 329 5.37 -8.19 6.40
C ALA A 329 3.96 -8.16 7.01
N LEU A 330 2.90 -8.00 6.22
CA LEU A 330 1.54 -7.84 6.75
C LEU A 330 1.06 -9.05 7.53
N ASP A 331 1.33 -10.27 7.07
CA ASP A 331 0.94 -11.49 7.80
C ASP A 331 1.58 -11.53 9.20
N MET A 332 2.85 -11.11 9.30
CA MET A 332 3.54 -10.97 10.57
C MET A 332 2.89 -9.89 11.42
N ILE A 333 2.64 -8.71 10.87
CA ILE A 333 2.03 -7.57 11.58
C ILE A 333 0.66 -7.97 12.14
N GLU A 334 -0.19 -8.61 11.34
CA GLU A 334 -1.49 -9.09 11.79
C GLU A 334 -1.39 -10.13 12.90
N SER A 335 -0.33 -10.95 12.94
CA SER A 335 -0.14 -11.91 14.02
C SER A 335 0.11 -11.27 15.39
N TYR A 336 0.53 -10.00 15.42
CA TYR A 336 0.73 -9.21 16.65
C TYR A 336 -0.42 -8.24 16.93
N LYS A 337 -1.50 -8.29 16.15
CA LYS A 337 -2.67 -7.41 16.34
C LYS A 337 -3.25 -7.56 17.75
N GLY A 338 -3.46 -6.44 18.43
CA GLY A 338 -3.92 -6.40 19.82
C GLY A 338 -2.80 -6.50 20.88
N ILE A 339 -1.54 -6.75 20.46
CA ILE A 339 -0.37 -6.72 21.31
C ILE A 339 0.50 -5.50 20.97
N VAL A 340 0.66 -5.22 19.68
CA VAL A 340 1.50 -4.16 19.13
C VAL A 340 0.70 -3.36 18.12
N GLU A 341 0.85 -2.04 18.17
CA GLU A 341 0.31 -1.14 17.16
C GLU A 341 1.42 -0.72 16.19
N PHE A 342 1.19 -0.96 14.90
CA PHE A 342 2.13 -0.59 13.84
C PHE A 342 1.67 0.69 13.16
N HIS A 343 2.62 1.60 12.90
CA HIS A 343 2.39 2.90 12.28
C HIS A 343 3.43 3.17 11.21
N CYS A 344 2.97 3.63 10.02
CA CYS A 344 3.87 3.96 8.92
C CYS A 344 3.41 5.22 8.16
N LEU A 345 4.28 5.73 7.29
CA LEU A 345 3.93 6.77 6.33
C LEU A 345 3.48 6.19 4.99
N GLY A 346 3.85 4.96 4.69
CA GLY A 346 3.44 4.30 3.47
C GLY A 346 3.81 2.83 3.43
N PHE A 347 3.36 2.18 2.36
CA PHE A 347 3.66 0.79 2.08
C PHE A 347 4.49 0.65 0.80
N SER A 348 5.18 -0.46 0.66
CA SER A 348 5.92 -0.81 -0.55
C SER A 348 5.60 -2.26 -0.96
N ASN A 349 5.27 -2.44 -2.24
CA ASN A 349 5.09 -3.76 -2.84
C ASN A 349 6.37 -4.30 -3.49
N LYS A 350 7.51 -3.63 -3.32
CA LYS A 350 8.79 -4.03 -3.92
C LYS A 350 9.34 -5.25 -3.21
N ALA A 351 8.94 -6.43 -3.70
CA ALA A 351 9.57 -7.68 -3.32
C ALA A 351 11.04 -7.69 -3.81
N ASN A 352 11.99 -7.76 -2.88
CA ASN A 352 13.40 -8.02 -3.14
C ASN A 352 14.00 -7.15 -4.26
N ARG A 353 14.16 -5.85 -4.03
CA ARG A 353 15.12 -5.10 -4.86
C ARG A 353 16.51 -5.69 -4.63
N PRO A 354 17.33 -5.85 -5.69
CA PRO A 354 18.74 -6.14 -5.51
C PRO A 354 19.31 -5.11 -4.53
N LYS A 355 20.25 -5.55 -3.71
CA LYS A 355 20.97 -4.74 -2.71
C LYS A 355 21.12 -3.29 -3.19
N GLY A 356 20.72 -2.34 -2.37
CA GLY A 356 20.97 -0.93 -2.59
C GLY A 356 19.75 -0.01 -2.53
N ALA A 357 18.67 -0.29 -3.22
CA ALA A 357 17.57 0.66 -3.32
C ALA A 357 16.65 0.71 -2.09
N LEU A 358 16.59 -0.35 -1.28
CA LEU A 358 15.82 -0.42 -0.03
C LEU A 358 16.68 -0.69 1.22
N ASP A 359 17.99 -0.96 1.10
CA ASP A 359 18.86 -0.94 2.28
C ASP A 359 19.11 0.51 2.72
N MET A 360 18.11 1.04 3.43
CA MET A 360 18.16 2.39 3.94
C MET A 360 19.35 2.57 4.89
N GLY A 361 19.71 1.53 5.64
CA GLY A 361 20.88 1.55 6.50
C GLY A 361 22.18 1.75 5.71
N ALA A 362 22.38 1.05 4.61
CA ALA A 362 23.56 1.23 3.76
C ALA A 362 23.59 2.64 3.14
N ARG A 363 22.47 3.13 2.63
CA ARG A 363 22.34 4.48 2.06
C ARG A 363 22.67 5.58 3.06
N LEU A 364 22.16 5.49 4.29
CA LEU A 364 22.38 6.48 5.35
C LEU A 364 23.86 6.63 5.75
N TYR A 365 24.63 5.55 5.65
CA TYR A 365 26.02 5.52 6.08
C TYR A 365 27.01 5.53 4.91
N GLY A 366 26.52 5.57 3.67
CA GLY A 366 27.37 5.53 2.48
C GLY A 366 28.18 4.23 2.37
N ALA A 367 27.66 3.15 2.94
CA ALA A 367 28.31 1.86 2.84
C ALA A 367 28.18 1.32 1.40
N PRO A 368 29.22 0.70 0.81
CA PRO A 368 29.08 -0.01 -0.45
C PRO A 368 28.08 -1.17 -0.28
N ASP A 369 27.35 -1.43 -1.35
CA ASP A 369 26.42 -2.56 -1.45
C ASP A 369 27.09 -3.92 -1.27
#